data_eaf4af0910e0ea1f79e5d1c2ee51d66e
#
_entry.id   eaf4af0910e0ea1f79e5d1c2ee51d66e
#
_cell.length_a   1.000
_cell.length_b   1.000
_cell.length_c   1.000
_cell.angle_alpha   90.00
_cell.angle_beta   90.00
_cell.angle_gamma   90.00
#
_symmetry.space_group_name_H-M   'P 1'
#
loop_
_entity.id
_entity.type
_entity.pdbx_description
1 polymer ?
#
loop_
_entity_poly.entity_id
_entity_poly.type
_entity_poly.pdbx_seq_one_letter_code
_entity_poly.pdbx_strand_id
1 'polypeptide(L)'
;MEQATRDALREALLTAMALKTSMEHALRSDPNAVWRHTTYRQYMRKYNDVVAYVRTLVPITAPIDTYNLDKVPHSGDTVMPMQKELFESVHANLAILEAWLSARLDLPAEKAESLKNFFEANLRRAIFAVPSQEREVQNAIEQLLIGRGLTKGLDYDRETGRVKVSIKEVVPDFILPKLSLAIEVKLAKTDMKAKVIVDEINADIQAYGRAYSHLLFIVYDLGTIRDTLEFTRDLESVDGVEVIVVKH
;
A
#
# COMPACT_ATOMS: atom_id res chain seq x y z
N MET A 1 18.43 -3.52 -6.27
CA MET A 1 18.01 -4.81 -6.88
C MET A 1 17.97 -4.61 -8.38
N GLU A 2 18.55 -5.50 -9.17
CA GLU A 2 18.52 -5.40 -10.63
C GLU A 2 17.09 -5.51 -11.17
N GLN A 3 16.79 -4.82 -12.29
CA GLN A 3 15.45 -4.77 -12.87
C GLN A 3 14.92 -6.17 -13.23
N ALA A 4 15.76 -7.02 -13.83
CA ALA A 4 15.40 -8.40 -14.17
C ALA A 4 14.97 -9.22 -12.94
N THR A 5 15.67 -9.07 -11.81
CA THR A 5 15.32 -9.72 -10.54
C THR A 5 14.01 -9.17 -9.99
N ARG A 6 13.77 -7.87 -10.11
CA ARG A 6 12.53 -7.22 -9.68
C ARG A 6 11.33 -7.74 -10.47
N ASP A 7 11.46 -7.86 -11.80
CA ASP A 7 10.40 -8.37 -12.66
C ASP A 7 10.11 -9.84 -12.39
N ALA A 8 11.14 -10.66 -12.16
CA ALA A 8 10.98 -12.07 -11.79
C ALA A 8 10.29 -12.24 -10.41
N LEU A 9 10.58 -11.38 -9.42
CA LEU A 9 9.88 -11.38 -8.15
C LEU A 9 8.42 -10.93 -8.27
N ARG A 10 8.10 -10.00 -9.21
CA ARG A 10 6.71 -9.63 -9.52
C ARG A 10 5.92 -10.80 -10.12
N GLU A 11 6.52 -11.56 -11.01
CA GLU A 11 5.89 -12.79 -11.56
C GLU A 11 5.61 -13.82 -10.45
N ALA A 12 6.57 -14.03 -9.55
CA ALA A 12 6.39 -14.91 -8.41
C ALA A 12 5.25 -14.42 -7.48
N LEU A 13 5.17 -13.11 -7.24
CA LEU A 13 4.08 -12.49 -6.47
C LEU A 13 2.72 -12.71 -7.13
N LEU A 14 2.61 -12.45 -8.43
CA LEU A 14 1.36 -12.65 -9.18
C LEU A 14 0.94 -14.13 -9.15
N THR A 15 1.90 -15.05 -9.24
CA THR A 15 1.62 -16.49 -9.12
C THR A 15 1.13 -16.87 -7.73
N ALA A 16 1.75 -16.37 -6.66
CA ALA A 16 1.32 -16.59 -5.28
C ALA A 16 -0.10 -16.04 -5.03
N MET A 17 -0.39 -14.83 -5.52
CA MET A 17 -1.71 -14.20 -5.44
C MET A 17 -2.78 -15.02 -6.19
N ALA A 18 -2.47 -15.47 -7.41
CA ALA A 18 -3.39 -16.29 -8.20
C ALA A 18 -3.72 -17.63 -7.51
N LEU A 19 -2.73 -18.29 -6.92
CA LEU A 19 -2.91 -19.51 -6.15
C LEU A 19 -3.77 -19.26 -4.93
N LYS A 20 -3.49 -18.20 -4.15
CA LYS A 20 -4.27 -17.80 -2.98
C LYS A 20 -5.71 -17.50 -3.34
N THR A 21 -5.97 -16.68 -4.37
CA THR A 21 -7.33 -16.36 -4.84
C THR A 21 -8.10 -17.62 -5.27
N SER A 22 -7.43 -18.55 -5.98
CA SER A 22 -8.04 -19.82 -6.35
C SER A 22 -8.45 -20.65 -5.13
N MET A 23 -7.65 -20.64 -4.07
CA MET A 23 -7.97 -21.32 -2.81
C MET A 23 -9.11 -20.63 -2.04
N GLU A 24 -9.15 -19.28 -2.05
CA GLU A 24 -10.25 -18.52 -1.44
C GLU A 24 -11.60 -18.85 -2.07
N HIS A 25 -11.66 -19.01 -3.39
CA HIS A 25 -12.87 -19.48 -4.07
C HIS A 25 -13.30 -20.86 -3.59
N ALA A 26 -12.36 -21.77 -3.35
CA ALA A 26 -12.68 -23.07 -2.80
C ALA A 26 -13.17 -23.01 -1.35
N LEU A 27 -12.60 -22.13 -0.52
CA LEU A 27 -12.98 -21.96 0.88
C LEU A 27 -14.35 -21.30 1.05
N ARG A 28 -14.74 -20.38 0.15
CA ARG A 28 -16.02 -19.66 0.19
C ARG A 28 -17.19 -20.44 -0.44
N SER A 29 -16.89 -21.49 -1.20
CA SER A 29 -17.92 -22.28 -1.83
C SER A 29 -18.56 -23.27 -0.86
N ASP A 30 -19.74 -23.81 -1.22
CA ASP A 30 -20.60 -24.70 -0.43
C ASP A 30 -19.79 -25.58 0.54
N PRO A 31 -20.07 -25.51 1.86
CA PRO A 31 -19.47 -26.38 2.87
C PRO A 31 -19.54 -27.88 2.56
N ASN A 32 -20.53 -28.28 1.74
CA ASN A 32 -20.70 -29.67 1.29
C ASN A 32 -19.78 -30.05 0.11
N ALA A 33 -19.04 -29.11 -0.47
CA ALA A 33 -18.08 -29.39 -1.55
C ALA A 33 -16.75 -29.94 -1.00
N VAL A 34 -16.84 -30.96 -0.17
CA VAL A 34 -15.79 -31.65 0.59
C VAL A 34 -14.57 -32.02 -0.26
N TRP A 35 -14.81 -32.44 -1.48
CA TRP A 35 -13.78 -32.92 -2.42
C TRP A 35 -12.78 -31.81 -2.86
N ARG A 36 -13.09 -30.52 -2.65
CA ARG A 36 -12.19 -29.41 -3.02
C ARG A 36 -10.94 -29.36 -2.15
N HIS A 37 -11.06 -29.72 -0.87
CA HIS A 37 -9.92 -29.75 0.03
C HIS A 37 -8.94 -30.90 -0.28
N THR A 38 -9.38 -31.93 -1.03
CA THR A 38 -8.50 -33.04 -1.43
C THR A 38 -7.32 -32.60 -2.30
N THR A 39 -7.37 -31.40 -2.87
CA THR A 39 -6.33 -30.83 -3.74
C THR A 39 -5.17 -30.17 -2.97
N TYR A 40 -5.17 -30.23 -1.62
CA TYR A 40 -4.14 -29.59 -0.78
C TYR A 40 -2.69 -29.91 -1.22
N ARG A 41 -2.40 -31.18 -1.60
CA ARG A 41 -1.06 -31.59 -2.05
C ARG A 41 -0.66 -30.92 -3.38
N GLN A 42 -1.60 -30.65 -4.29
CA GLN A 42 -1.33 -29.93 -5.53
C GLN A 42 -0.95 -28.48 -5.25
N TYR A 43 -1.66 -27.82 -4.32
CA TYR A 43 -1.33 -26.46 -3.89
C TYR A 43 -0.03 -26.41 -3.12
N MET A 44 0.26 -27.38 -2.26
CA MET A 44 1.57 -27.50 -1.58
C MET A 44 2.73 -27.59 -2.57
N ARG A 45 2.58 -28.39 -3.64
CA ARG A 45 3.59 -28.51 -4.69
C ARG A 45 3.81 -27.17 -5.40
N LYS A 46 2.73 -26.53 -5.87
CA LYS A 46 2.81 -25.22 -6.54
C LYS A 46 3.41 -24.14 -5.63
N TYR A 47 3.04 -24.13 -4.35
CA TYR A 47 3.64 -23.25 -3.36
C TYR A 47 5.15 -23.50 -3.24
N ASN A 48 5.55 -24.76 -3.10
CA ASN A 48 6.97 -25.14 -3.02
C ASN A 48 7.74 -24.68 -4.28
N ASP A 49 7.14 -24.82 -5.46
CA ASP A 49 7.76 -24.40 -6.72
C ASP A 49 7.97 -22.88 -6.74
N VAL A 50 6.99 -22.08 -6.29
CA VAL A 50 7.14 -20.62 -6.17
C VAL A 50 8.23 -20.25 -5.16
N VAL A 51 8.25 -20.87 -3.97
CA VAL A 51 9.27 -20.63 -2.96
C VAL A 51 10.66 -21.01 -3.47
N ALA A 52 10.79 -22.15 -4.13
CA ALA A 52 12.05 -22.59 -4.72
C ALA A 52 12.54 -21.59 -5.77
N TYR A 53 11.66 -21.13 -6.66
CA TYR A 53 11.98 -20.10 -7.64
C TYR A 53 12.46 -18.79 -6.99
N VAL A 54 11.72 -18.28 -6.01
CA VAL A 54 12.10 -17.05 -5.26
C VAL A 54 13.48 -17.21 -4.60
N ARG A 55 13.79 -18.39 -4.04
CA ARG A 55 15.10 -18.68 -3.43
C ARG A 55 16.25 -18.62 -4.43
N THR A 56 16.02 -18.86 -5.71
CA THR A 56 17.05 -18.69 -6.76
C THR A 56 17.34 -17.23 -7.07
N LEU A 57 16.40 -16.32 -6.78
CA LEU A 57 16.51 -14.90 -7.08
C LEU A 57 17.09 -14.09 -5.93
N VAL A 58 16.62 -14.38 -4.71
CA VAL A 58 16.99 -13.64 -3.49
C VAL A 58 16.95 -14.56 -2.27
N PRO A 59 17.80 -14.28 -1.24
CA PRO A 59 17.70 -14.99 0.02
C PRO A 59 16.39 -14.63 0.74
N ILE A 60 15.65 -15.66 1.17
CA ILE A 60 14.43 -15.49 1.97
C ILE A 60 14.85 -15.45 3.44
N THR A 61 14.57 -14.31 4.10
CA THR A 61 14.87 -14.07 5.51
C THR A 61 13.67 -14.29 6.44
N ALA A 62 12.47 -14.42 5.86
CA ALA A 62 11.24 -14.70 6.60
C ALA A 62 11.10 -16.21 6.91
N PRO A 63 10.29 -16.59 7.93
CA PRO A 63 9.98 -17.98 8.23
C PRO A 63 9.02 -18.57 7.18
N ILE A 64 9.53 -18.76 5.97
CA ILE A 64 8.82 -19.32 4.83
C ILE A 64 9.38 -20.72 4.58
N ASP A 65 8.68 -21.70 5.12
CA ASP A 65 9.04 -23.11 5.00
C ASP A 65 8.32 -23.77 3.82
N THR A 66 8.94 -24.79 3.26
CA THR A 66 8.36 -25.64 2.20
C THR A 66 7.81 -26.92 2.79
N TYR A 67 6.80 -27.49 2.16
CA TYR A 67 6.20 -28.76 2.55
C TYR A 67 7.07 -29.94 2.10
N ASN A 68 7.37 -30.86 3.02
CA ASN A 68 7.92 -32.16 2.65
C ASN A 68 6.79 -33.09 2.22
N LEU A 69 6.58 -33.18 0.89
CA LEU A 69 5.46 -33.94 0.31
C LEU A 69 5.50 -35.44 0.61
N ASP A 70 6.68 -36.00 0.94
CA ASP A 70 6.79 -37.43 1.31
C ASP A 70 6.22 -37.70 2.70
N LYS A 71 6.19 -36.67 3.57
CA LYS A 71 5.62 -36.75 4.92
C LYS A 71 4.16 -36.30 5.00
N VAL A 72 3.63 -35.69 3.93
CA VAL A 72 2.24 -35.26 3.87
C VAL A 72 1.38 -36.42 3.37
N PRO A 73 0.34 -36.85 4.11
CA PRO A 73 -0.50 -37.98 3.70
C PRO A 73 -1.23 -37.70 2.39
N HIS A 74 -1.60 -38.76 1.69
CA HIS A 74 -2.45 -38.65 0.51
C HIS A 74 -3.92 -38.43 0.90
N SER A 75 -4.71 -37.84 -0.02
CA SER A 75 -6.11 -37.53 0.26
C SER A 75 -6.96 -38.79 0.57
N GLY A 76 -6.57 -39.95 0.03
CA GLY A 76 -7.20 -41.23 0.35
C GLY A 76 -6.93 -41.75 1.77
N ASP A 77 -5.86 -41.25 2.40
CA ASP A 77 -5.43 -41.67 3.73
C ASP A 77 -5.83 -40.65 4.82
N THR A 78 -6.66 -39.65 4.47
CA THR A 78 -7.03 -38.55 5.37
C THR A 78 -8.54 -38.37 5.45
N VAL A 79 -9.00 -37.91 6.61
CA VAL A 79 -10.40 -37.48 6.82
C VAL A 79 -10.59 -36.02 6.47
N MET A 80 -11.82 -35.63 6.15
CA MET A 80 -12.18 -34.28 5.69
C MET A 80 -11.67 -33.13 6.55
N PRO A 81 -11.79 -33.14 7.89
CA PRO A 81 -11.29 -32.05 8.72
C PRO A 81 -9.78 -31.84 8.54
N MET A 82 -9.00 -32.93 8.45
CA MET A 82 -7.56 -32.88 8.26
C MET A 82 -7.20 -32.32 6.85
N GLN A 83 -7.95 -32.71 5.82
CA GLN A 83 -7.76 -32.16 4.47
C GLN A 83 -7.99 -30.66 4.43
N LYS A 84 -9.03 -30.19 5.13
CA LYS A 84 -9.34 -28.76 5.26
C LYS A 84 -8.23 -28.02 5.99
N GLU A 85 -7.74 -28.54 7.12
CA GLU A 85 -6.64 -27.97 7.88
C GLU A 85 -5.35 -27.85 7.04
N LEU A 86 -5.00 -28.90 6.30
CA LEU A 86 -3.86 -28.91 5.40
C LEU A 86 -4.04 -27.90 4.26
N PHE A 87 -5.24 -27.76 3.71
CA PHE A 87 -5.56 -26.78 2.68
C PHE A 87 -5.45 -25.34 3.22
N GLU A 88 -6.03 -25.07 4.40
CA GLU A 88 -5.95 -23.76 5.07
C GLU A 88 -4.50 -23.38 5.43
N SER A 89 -3.67 -24.36 5.81
CA SER A 89 -2.24 -24.14 6.04
C SER A 89 -1.53 -23.62 4.79
N VAL A 90 -1.82 -24.17 3.60
CA VAL A 90 -1.23 -23.66 2.35
C VAL A 90 -1.70 -22.26 2.04
N HIS A 91 -2.98 -21.97 2.26
CA HIS A 91 -3.53 -20.62 2.07
C HIS A 91 -2.84 -19.60 2.98
N ALA A 92 -2.62 -19.93 4.26
CA ALA A 92 -1.90 -19.07 5.19
C ALA A 92 -0.44 -18.84 4.77
N ASN A 93 0.27 -19.88 4.35
CA ASN A 93 1.64 -19.76 3.86
C ASN A 93 1.76 -18.93 2.56
N LEU A 94 0.78 -19.03 1.66
CA LEU A 94 0.70 -18.16 0.48
C LEU A 94 0.49 -16.70 0.88
N ALA A 95 -0.31 -16.42 1.90
CA ALA A 95 -0.50 -15.06 2.40
C ALA A 95 0.78 -14.47 3.01
N ILE A 96 1.57 -15.29 3.74
CA ILE A 96 2.87 -14.88 4.27
C ILE A 96 3.87 -14.61 3.13
N LEU A 97 3.93 -15.48 2.13
CA LEU A 97 4.79 -15.31 0.96
C LEU A 97 4.42 -14.05 0.16
N GLU A 98 3.13 -13.81 -0.05
CA GLU A 98 2.62 -12.60 -0.71
C GLU A 98 3.03 -11.33 0.05
N ALA A 99 2.84 -11.31 1.36
CA ALA A 99 3.22 -10.17 2.21
C ALA A 99 4.73 -9.89 2.13
N TRP A 100 5.55 -10.94 2.22
CA TRP A 100 7.01 -10.83 2.13
C TRP A 100 7.47 -10.33 0.75
N LEU A 101 6.92 -10.88 -0.35
CA LEU A 101 7.25 -10.44 -1.71
C LEU A 101 6.82 -8.99 -1.94
N SER A 102 5.63 -8.60 -1.45
CA SER A 102 5.13 -7.23 -1.56
C SER A 102 6.05 -6.23 -0.85
N ALA A 103 6.48 -6.56 0.38
CA ALA A 103 7.43 -5.75 1.12
C ALA A 103 8.81 -5.69 0.43
N ARG A 104 9.27 -6.82 -0.13
CA ARG A 104 10.57 -6.88 -0.83
C ARG A 104 10.60 -6.08 -2.13
N LEU A 105 9.46 -5.97 -2.80
CA LEU A 105 9.26 -5.18 -4.02
C LEU A 105 8.98 -3.70 -3.74
N ASP A 106 8.79 -3.34 -2.46
CA ASP A 106 8.42 -2.00 -2.04
C ASP A 106 7.17 -1.46 -2.77
N LEU A 107 6.18 -2.33 -2.97
CA LEU A 107 4.94 -1.97 -3.66
C LEU A 107 4.17 -0.81 -3.02
N PRO A 108 4.18 -0.62 -1.68
CA PRO A 108 3.60 0.56 -1.08
C PRO A 108 4.22 1.86 -1.59
N ALA A 109 5.56 1.96 -1.68
CA ALA A 109 6.24 3.14 -2.20
C ALA A 109 5.92 3.41 -3.68
N GLU A 110 5.96 2.36 -4.53
CA GLU A 110 5.58 2.51 -5.95
C GLU A 110 4.14 3.00 -6.14
N LYS A 111 3.21 2.54 -5.31
CA LYS A 111 1.82 2.97 -5.34
C LYS A 111 1.65 4.39 -4.81
N ALA A 112 2.42 4.78 -3.78
CA ALA A 112 2.43 6.15 -3.26
C ALA A 112 2.94 7.12 -4.33
N GLU A 113 4.06 6.81 -4.98
CA GLU A 113 4.59 7.59 -6.11
C GLU A 113 3.58 7.67 -7.28
N SER A 114 2.92 6.56 -7.62
CA SER A 114 1.87 6.56 -8.64
C SER A 114 0.68 7.45 -8.27
N LEU A 115 0.33 7.56 -6.99
CA LEU A 115 -0.70 8.48 -6.50
C LEU A 115 -0.24 9.94 -6.57
N LYS A 116 0.99 10.22 -6.17
CA LYS A 116 1.62 11.54 -6.31
C LYS A 116 1.52 12.04 -7.75
N ASN A 117 2.06 11.27 -8.71
CA ASN A 117 2.04 11.59 -10.13
C ASN A 117 0.61 11.80 -10.67
N PHE A 118 -0.34 11.02 -10.16
CA PHE A 118 -1.75 11.16 -10.52
C PHE A 118 -2.35 12.47 -10.00
N PHE A 119 -2.06 12.89 -8.78
CA PHE A 119 -2.51 14.18 -8.24
C PHE A 119 -1.86 15.35 -8.95
N GLU A 120 -0.56 15.31 -9.23
CA GLU A 120 0.12 16.35 -10.00
C GLU A 120 -0.54 16.57 -11.36
N ALA A 121 -0.90 15.50 -12.06
CA ALA A 121 -1.50 15.58 -13.40
C ALA A 121 -2.95 16.05 -13.39
N ASN A 122 -3.74 15.78 -12.33
CA ASN A 122 -5.19 15.90 -12.38
C ASN A 122 -5.78 16.92 -11.40
N LEU A 123 -5.11 17.24 -10.29
CA LEU A 123 -5.70 18.05 -9.23
C LEU A 123 -6.08 19.45 -9.70
N ARG A 124 -5.20 20.11 -10.49
CA ARG A 124 -5.53 21.44 -11.06
C ARG A 124 -6.78 21.39 -11.94
N ARG A 125 -6.97 20.30 -12.68
CA ARG A 125 -8.12 20.13 -13.58
C ARG A 125 -9.41 19.80 -12.83
N ALA A 126 -9.31 19.22 -11.64
CA ALA A 126 -10.47 18.91 -10.80
C ALA A 126 -11.00 20.14 -10.04
N ILE A 127 -10.21 21.22 -9.92
CA ILE A 127 -10.58 22.44 -9.21
C ILE A 127 -10.85 23.55 -10.23
N PHE A 128 -12.14 23.84 -10.49
CA PHE A 128 -12.56 24.82 -11.49
C PHE A 128 -12.50 26.27 -10.98
N ALA A 129 -12.91 26.48 -9.73
CA ALA A 129 -12.89 27.79 -9.10
C ALA A 129 -11.70 27.94 -8.16
N VAL A 130 -11.22 29.18 -7.97
CA VAL A 130 -10.15 29.46 -7.00
C VAL A 130 -10.61 29.04 -5.61
N PRO A 131 -9.93 28.11 -4.95
CA PRO A 131 -10.36 27.63 -3.62
C PRO A 131 -10.13 28.70 -2.56
N SER A 132 -11.12 28.85 -1.71
CA SER A 132 -11.08 29.78 -0.57
C SER A 132 -10.60 29.12 0.71
N GLN A 133 -10.68 27.78 0.80
CA GLN A 133 -10.33 26.98 1.99
C GLN A 133 -9.64 25.66 1.56
N GLU A 134 -8.79 25.12 2.41
CA GLU A 134 -8.13 23.83 2.23
C GLU A 134 -9.13 22.69 2.00
N ARG A 135 -10.28 22.74 2.69
CA ARG A 135 -11.34 21.75 2.54
C ARG A 135 -11.85 21.61 1.11
N GLU A 136 -11.82 22.65 0.29
CA GLU A 136 -12.22 22.60 -1.12
C GLU A 136 -11.21 21.78 -1.93
N VAL A 137 -9.92 21.92 -1.63
CA VAL A 137 -8.85 21.12 -2.23
C VAL A 137 -8.94 19.67 -1.76
N GLN A 138 -9.16 19.42 -0.47
CA GLN A 138 -9.39 18.08 0.08
C GLN A 138 -10.58 17.38 -0.58
N ASN A 139 -11.68 18.10 -0.84
CA ASN A 139 -12.84 17.54 -1.53
C ASN A 139 -12.50 17.13 -2.98
N ALA A 140 -11.70 17.90 -3.70
CA ALA A 140 -11.24 17.55 -5.03
C ALA A 140 -10.33 16.31 -5.00
N ILE A 141 -9.44 16.19 -4.01
CA ILE A 141 -8.59 15.01 -3.80
C ILE A 141 -9.45 13.77 -3.53
N GLU A 142 -10.47 13.89 -2.67
CA GLU A 142 -11.38 12.77 -2.39
C GLU A 142 -12.12 12.31 -3.66
N GLN A 143 -12.59 13.25 -4.50
CA GLN A 143 -13.20 12.92 -5.80
C GLN A 143 -12.22 12.21 -6.74
N LEU A 144 -10.95 12.61 -6.74
CA LEU A 144 -9.91 11.96 -7.54
C LEU A 144 -9.61 10.55 -7.04
N LEU A 145 -9.57 10.32 -5.71
CA LEU A 145 -9.42 8.98 -5.12
C LEU A 145 -10.56 8.05 -5.52
N ILE A 146 -11.81 8.54 -5.42
CA ILE A 146 -13.01 7.79 -5.83
C ILE A 146 -12.97 7.52 -7.35
N GLY A 147 -12.63 8.52 -8.16
CA GLY A 147 -12.50 8.38 -9.62
C GLY A 147 -11.43 7.38 -10.04
N ARG A 148 -10.41 7.16 -9.20
CA ARG A 148 -9.38 6.13 -9.38
C ARG A 148 -9.83 4.74 -8.90
N GLY A 149 -11.04 4.61 -8.39
CA GLY A 149 -11.63 3.35 -7.92
C GLY A 149 -11.29 2.99 -6.48
N LEU A 150 -10.76 3.94 -5.69
CA LEU A 150 -10.49 3.72 -4.26
C LEU A 150 -11.78 3.90 -3.45
N THR A 151 -11.97 3.04 -2.47
CA THR A 151 -13.18 3.00 -1.62
C THR A 151 -12.85 3.50 -0.21
N LYS A 152 -13.64 4.49 0.27
CA LYS A 152 -13.53 4.98 1.64
C LYS A 152 -13.88 3.88 2.65
N GLY A 153 -13.13 3.80 3.74
CA GLY A 153 -13.24 2.76 4.76
C GLY A 153 -12.59 1.43 4.38
N LEU A 154 -12.12 1.26 3.13
CA LEU A 154 -11.42 0.05 2.67
C LEU A 154 -10.00 0.34 2.19
N ASP A 155 -9.84 1.38 1.36
CA ASP A 155 -8.56 1.76 0.75
C ASP A 155 -8.02 3.06 1.32
N TYR A 156 -8.88 3.99 1.68
CA TYR A 156 -8.53 5.25 2.33
C TYR A 156 -9.57 5.66 3.38
N ASP A 157 -9.13 6.51 4.29
CA ASP A 157 -10.00 7.24 5.21
C ASP A 157 -9.63 8.73 5.21
N ARG A 158 -10.57 9.58 5.60
CA ARG A 158 -10.40 11.03 5.69
C ARG A 158 -10.61 11.51 7.13
N GLU A 159 -9.73 12.41 7.60
CA GLU A 159 -9.79 13.00 8.94
C GLU A 159 -9.85 11.93 10.07
N THR A 160 -9.11 10.82 9.86
CA THR A 160 -8.98 9.70 10.78
C THR A 160 -7.49 9.38 10.98
N GLY A 161 -7.16 8.32 11.70
CA GLY A 161 -5.74 7.94 11.84
C GLY A 161 -4.97 8.80 12.84
N ARG A 162 -5.56 9.00 14.03
CA ARG A 162 -4.98 9.83 15.10
C ARG A 162 -3.56 9.38 15.47
N VAL A 163 -2.62 10.31 15.36
CA VAL A 163 -1.24 10.12 15.80
C VAL A 163 -1.02 10.89 17.09
N LYS A 164 -0.64 10.19 18.15
CA LYS A 164 -0.37 10.82 19.43
C LYS A 164 1.04 11.40 19.47
N VAL A 165 1.14 12.71 19.66
CA VAL A 165 2.42 13.41 19.84
C VAL A 165 2.40 14.08 21.22
N SER A 166 3.07 13.44 22.19
CA SER A 166 3.03 13.88 23.61
C SER A 166 1.59 13.90 24.13
N ILE A 167 1.05 15.08 24.44
CA ILE A 167 -0.32 15.32 24.94
C ILE A 167 -1.30 15.73 23.83
N LYS A 168 -0.83 15.90 22.59
CA LYS A 168 -1.65 16.28 21.43
C LYS A 168 -1.91 15.05 20.54
N GLU A 169 -3.09 15.04 19.95
CA GLU A 169 -3.42 14.16 18.83
C GLU A 169 -3.44 15.01 17.55
N VAL A 170 -2.75 14.55 16.53
CA VAL A 170 -2.76 15.12 15.18
C VAL A 170 -3.38 14.12 14.23
N VAL A 171 -4.09 14.61 13.22
CA VAL A 171 -4.87 13.78 12.31
C VAL A 171 -4.54 14.21 10.89
N PRO A 172 -3.99 13.32 10.04
CA PRO A 172 -3.80 13.62 8.64
C PRO A 172 -5.13 13.81 7.91
N ASP A 173 -5.14 14.60 6.85
CA ASP A 173 -6.33 14.80 6.02
C ASP A 173 -6.82 13.49 5.40
N PHE A 174 -5.89 12.67 4.90
CA PHE A 174 -6.20 11.32 4.39
C PHE A 174 -5.14 10.32 4.85
N ILE A 175 -5.58 9.08 5.04
CA ILE A 175 -4.71 7.93 5.25
C ILE A 175 -5.05 6.83 4.25
N LEU A 176 -4.01 6.16 3.76
CA LEU A 176 -4.13 4.93 2.97
C LEU A 176 -3.38 3.81 3.71
N PRO A 177 -4.08 3.09 4.62
CA PRO A 177 -3.42 2.15 5.53
C PRO A 177 -2.62 1.06 4.82
N LYS A 178 -3.13 0.55 3.69
CA LYS A 178 -2.46 -0.49 2.88
C LYS A 178 -1.13 -0.03 2.27
N LEU A 179 -0.92 1.29 2.17
CA LEU A 179 0.31 1.89 1.64
C LEU A 179 1.18 2.48 2.75
N SER A 180 0.73 2.43 4.01
CA SER A 180 1.36 3.17 5.11
C SER A 180 1.59 4.65 4.74
N LEU A 181 0.63 5.26 4.02
CA LEU A 181 0.69 6.61 3.46
C LEU A 181 -0.26 7.53 4.20
N ALA A 182 0.25 8.68 4.66
CA ALA A 182 -0.53 9.81 5.09
C ALA A 182 -0.43 10.94 4.05
N ILE A 183 -1.56 11.62 3.80
CA ILE A 183 -1.63 12.77 2.89
C ILE A 183 -2.11 13.97 3.68
N GLU A 184 -1.39 15.08 3.56
CA GLU A 184 -1.75 16.37 4.16
C GLU A 184 -1.87 17.43 3.06
N VAL A 185 -2.86 18.29 3.18
CA VAL A 185 -3.22 19.30 2.18
C VAL A 185 -3.00 20.69 2.76
N LYS A 186 -2.34 21.56 2.04
CA LYS A 186 -2.12 22.95 2.41
C LYS A 186 -2.55 23.87 1.27
N LEU A 187 -3.08 25.03 1.61
CA LEU A 187 -3.48 26.07 0.63
C LEU A 187 -2.63 27.32 0.79
N ALA A 188 -1.74 27.57 -0.17
CA ALA A 188 -0.86 28.74 -0.20
C ALA A 188 -1.56 29.90 -0.92
N LYS A 189 -2.06 30.90 -0.14
CA LYS A 189 -2.79 32.07 -0.64
C LYS A 189 -1.95 33.34 -0.68
N THR A 190 -0.93 33.42 0.13
CA THR A 190 -0.05 34.60 0.29
C THR A 190 1.38 34.15 0.55
N ASP A 191 2.36 34.98 0.22
CA ASP A 191 3.79 34.70 0.49
C ASP A 191 4.06 34.41 1.99
N MET A 192 3.34 35.09 2.88
CA MET A 192 3.46 34.85 4.34
C MET A 192 2.93 33.45 4.69
N LYS A 193 1.81 33.05 4.11
CA LYS A 193 1.24 31.71 4.36
C LYS A 193 2.14 30.61 3.79
N ALA A 194 2.79 30.83 2.64
CA ALA A 194 3.74 29.88 2.07
C ALA A 194 4.91 29.59 3.04
N LYS A 195 5.43 30.58 3.74
CA LYS A 195 6.49 30.39 4.77
C LYS A 195 5.98 29.60 5.97
N VAL A 196 4.76 29.91 6.44
CA VAL A 196 4.14 29.19 7.56
C VAL A 196 3.88 27.73 7.20
N ILE A 197 3.53 27.44 5.94
CA ILE A 197 3.31 26.06 5.44
C ILE A 197 4.58 25.22 5.59
N VAL A 198 5.77 25.78 5.36
CA VAL A 198 7.04 25.03 5.56
C VAL A 198 7.20 24.59 7.01
N ASP A 199 6.89 25.47 7.97
CA ASP A 199 6.95 25.15 9.40
C ASP A 199 5.88 24.11 9.78
N GLU A 200 4.65 24.24 9.24
CA GLU A 200 3.57 23.28 9.43
C GLU A 200 3.97 21.89 8.90
N ILE A 201 4.50 21.80 7.67
CA ILE A 201 4.96 20.54 7.06
C ILE A 201 6.07 19.90 7.90
N ASN A 202 7.06 20.66 8.34
CA ASN A 202 8.12 20.14 9.21
C ASN A 202 7.58 19.54 10.53
N ALA A 203 6.59 20.19 11.14
CA ALA A 203 5.93 19.66 12.32
C ALA A 203 5.13 18.38 12.03
N ASP A 204 4.43 18.34 10.90
CA ASP A 204 3.64 17.20 10.44
C ASP A 204 4.54 16.00 10.06
N ILE A 205 5.70 16.21 9.44
CA ILE A 205 6.71 15.16 9.18
C ILE A 205 7.12 14.48 10.48
N GLN A 206 7.45 15.27 11.52
CA GLN A 206 7.85 14.71 12.82
C GLN A 206 6.72 13.95 13.53
N ALA A 207 5.48 14.38 13.31
CA ALA A 207 4.32 13.76 13.92
C ALA A 207 3.93 12.48 13.19
N TYR A 208 3.68 12.56 11.87
CA TYR A 208 3.14 11.48 11.06
C TYR A 208 4.17 10.38 10.76
N GLY A 209 5.46 10.71 10.63
CA GLY A 209 6.55 9.75 10.40
C GLY A 209 6.72 8.70 11.50
N ARG A 210 6.01 8.86 12.65
CA ARG A 210 5.95 7.84 13.72
C ARG A 210 4.98 6.70 13.41
N ALA A 211 4.01 6.95 12.53
CA ALA A 211 2.92 6.01 12.25
C ALA A 211 2.87 5.59 10.78
N TYR A 212 3.40 6.40 9.87
CA TYR A 212 3.36 6.16 8.43
C TYR A 212 4.76 6.20 7.85
N SER A 213 5.07 5.27 6.96
CA SER A 213 6.37 5.21 6.26
C SER A 213 6.42 6.11 5.01
N HIS A 214 5.26 6.54 4.51
CA HIS A 214 5.17 7.45 3.38
C HIS A 214 4.29 8.65 3.74
N LEU A 215 4.79 9.85 3.45
CA LEU A 215 4.09 11.12 3.69
C LEU A 215 4.02 11.89 2.37
N LEU A 216 2.83 12.27 1.95
CA LEU A 216 2.61 13.11 0.77
C LEU A 216 1.97 14.42 1.18
N PHE A 217 2.70 15.51 1.01
CA PHE A 217 2.20 16.87 1.22
C PHE A 217 1.77 17.47 -0.10
N ILE A 218 0.51 17.90 -0.17
CA ILE A 218 -0.06 18.52 -1.37
C ILE A 218 -0.29 20.01 -1.07
N VAL A 219 0.55 20.85 -1.64
CA VAL A 219 0.45 22.30 -1.52
C VAL A 219 -0.25 22.86 -2.75
N TYR A 220 -1.49 23.32 -2.58
CA TYR A 220 -2.20 24.00 -3.65
C TYR A 220 -1.86 25.50 -3.61
N ASP A 221 -1.17 25.99 -4.66
CA ASP A 221 -0.60 27.33 -4.69
C ASP A 221 -1.41 28.29 -5.57
N LEU A 222 -1.81 29.42 -5.02
CA LEU A 222 -2.50 30.50 -5.70
C LEU A 222 -1.51 31.54 -6.28
N GLY A 223 -0.31 31.12 -6.66
CA GLY A 223 0.71 31.96 -7.31
C GLY A 223 1.69 32.61 -6.33
N THR A 224 1.81 32.09 -5.11
CA THR A 224 2.70 32.63 -4.07
C THR A 224 4.08 31.98 -4.07
N ILE A 225 4.19 30.71 -4.48
CA ILE A 225 5.45 29.97 -4.53
C ILE A 225 6.09 30.18 -5.90
N ARG A 226 7.19 30.95 -5.95
CA ARG A 226 7.88 31.27 -7.21
C ARG A 226 8.72 30.10 -7.72
N ASP A 227 9.56 29.54 -6.83
CA ASP A 227 10.40 28.39 -7.12
C ASP A 227 9.92 27.17 -6.34
N THR A 228 9.34 26.22 -7.06
CA THR A 228 8.82 24.99 -6.47
C THR A 228 9.94 24.05 -6.04
N LEU A 229 11.06 24.02 -6.77
CA LEU A 229 12.21 23.18 -6.42
C LEU A 229 12.90 23.67 -5.15
N GLU A 230 13.06 24.99 -4.98
CA GLU A 230 13.56 25.56 -3.74
C GLU A 230 12.64 25.25 -2.57
N PHE A 231 11.31 25.32 -2.79
CA PHE A 231 10.31 25.06 -1.76
C PHE A 231 10.32 23.59 -1.29
N THR A 232 10.46 22.62 -2.19
CA THR A 232 10.30 21.19 -1.87
C THR A 232 11.60 20.52 -1.44
N ARG A 233 12.76 20.96 -1.95
CA ARG A 233 14.05 20.29 -1.82
C ARG A 233 14.44 19.88 -0.40
N ASP A 234 14.32 20.80 0.56
CA ASP A 234 14.74 20.54 1.93
C ASP A 234 13.73 19.65 2.69
N LEU A 235 12.44 19.77 2.36
CA LEU A 235 11.37 18.94 2.91
C LEU A 235 11.48 17.48 2.43
N GLU A 236 11.80 17.29 1.16
CA GLU A 236 11.98 15.95 0.54
C GLU A 236 13.34 15.30 0.88
N SER A 237 14.21 15.99 1.64
CA SER A 237 15.44 15.37 2.16
C SER A 237 15.20 14.27 3.20
N VAL A 238 14.00 14.20 3.75
CA VAL A 238 13.57 13.16 4.70
C VAL A 238 13.04 11.95 3.92
N ASP A 239 13.56 10.77 4.22
CA ASP A 239 13.16 9.54 3.56
C ASP A 239 11.66 9.26 3.72
N GLY A 240 10.99 8.87 2.63
CA GLY A 240 9.55 8.62 2.61
C GLY A 240 8.68 9.88 2.57
N VAL A 241 9.27 11.09 2.50
CA VAL A 241 8.53 12.36 2.38
C VAL A 241 8.54 12.83 0.93
N GLU A 242 7.36 13.14 0.42
CA GLU A 242 7.16 13.74 -0.90
C GLU A 242 6.28 14.99 -0.78
N VAL A 243 6.62 16.03 -1.54
CA VAL A 243 5.89 17.30 -1.56
C VAL A 243 5.55 17.68 -3.00
N ILE A 244 4.29 17.89 -3.30
CA ILE A 244 3.87 18.41 -4.60
C ILE A 244 3.29 19.81 -4.46
N VAL A 245 3.64 20.69 -5.40
CA VAL A 245 3.08 22.04 -5.49
C VAL A 245 2.25 22.14 -6.77
N VAL A 246 0.94 22.21 -6.60
CA VAL A 246 -0.01 22.32 -7.71
C VAL A 246 -0.46 23.79 -7.83
N LYS A 247 -0.08 24.44 -8.92
CA LYS A 247 -0.45 25.83 -9.18
C LYS A 247 -1.86 25.93 -9.75
N HIS A 248 -2.60 26.94 -9.28
CA HIS A 248 -3.98 27.20 -9.78
C HIS A 248 -3.98 27.72 -11.20
#